data_05de1a73906b3b791385de7f828c47a2
#
_entry.id   05de1a73906b3b791385de7f828c47a2
#
_cell.length_a   1.000
_cell.length_b   1.000
_cell.length_c   1.000
_cell.angle_alpha   90.00
_cell.angle_beta   90.00
_cell.angle_gamma   90.00
#
_symmetry.space_group_name_H-M   'P 1'
#
loop_
_entity.id
_entity.type
_entity.pdbx_description
1 polymer ?
#
loop_
_entity_poly.entity_id
_entity_poly.type
_entity_poly.pdbx_seq_one_letter_code
_entity_poly.pdbx_strand_id
1 'polypeptide(L)'
;GRNFQCADYIVHIDLPWDASTIEQRIGRLDRLERDPSRPVVHSVLVYAQDTFEEALYRFWNEGLKIFTQSLSGMEIIMRDVDREIVSAVKENFKYGLFDRIPQIVELAKSMRSAVQKEQNYDAAAFVFRPMYTELKRLVNYYAQNENELFASAMTNWASLAGFKGFRSDEDLVTYTAES
;
A
#
# COMPACT_ATOMS: atom_id res chain seq x y z
N GLY A 1 14.59 3.58 3.96
CA GLY A 1 14.90 3.12 2.60
C GLY A 1 15.31 4.28 1.72
N ARG A 2 16.15 4.03 0.71
CA ARG A 2 16.53 5.07 -0.26
C ARG A 2 15.36 5.36 -1.19
N ASN A 3 15.15 6.65 -1.49
CA ASN A 3 14.14 7.13 -2.41
C ASN A 3 14.76 7.31 -3.81
N PHE A 4 14.08 6.80 -4.85
CA PHE A 4 14.53 6.82 -6.24
C PHE A 4 13.53 7.51 -7.18
N GLN A 5 12.79 8.49 -6.69
CA GLN A 5 11.77 9.25 -7.47
C GLN A 5 12.33 9.91 -8.74
N CYS A 6 13.65 10.12 -8.82
CA CYS A 6 14.32 10.69 -10.00
C CYS A 6 14.47 9.69 -11.15
N ALA A 7 14.27 8.39 -10.91
CA ALA A 7 14.41 7.36 -11.93
C ALA A 7 13.07 7.08 -12.62
N ASP A 8 13.09 6.91 -13.94
CA ASP A 8 11.91 6.57 -14.74
C ASP A 8 11.84 5.08 -15.07
N TYR A 9 12.94 4.37 -14.88
CA TYR A 9 13.06 2.96 -15.20
C TYR A 9 13.51 2.16 -13.98
N ILE A 10 12.91 0.99 -13.79
CA ILE A 10 13.39 -0.05 -12.89
C ILE A 10 13.68 -1.30 -13.70
N VAL A 11 14.86 -1.87 -13.55
CA VAL A 11 15.23 -3.14 -14.17
C VAL A 11 15.19 -4.23 -13.12
N HIS A 12 14.32 -5.20 -13.31
CA HIS A 12 14.23 -6.40 -12.47
C HIS A 12 15.12 -7.48 -13.09
N ILE A 13 16.30 -7.68 -12.51
CA ILE A 13 17.25 -8.71 -12.94
C ILE A 13 16.81 -10.08 -12.41
N ASP A 14 16.11 -10.07 -11.28
CA ASP A 14 15.47 -11.23 -10.65
C ASP A 14 13.99 -10.93 -10.37
N LEU A 15 13.14 -11.93 -10.49
CA LEU A 15 11.74 -11.84 -10.09
C LEU A 15 11.56 -12.47 -8.71
N PRO A 16 11.15 -11.70 -7.70
CA PRO A 16 10.77 -12.23 -6.40
C PRO A 16 9.58 -13.19 -6.51
N TRP A 17 9.57 -14.21 -5.66
CA TRP A 17 8.44 -15.14 -5.51
C TRP A 17 7.28 -14.50 -4.74
N ASP A 18 7.55 -13.39 -4.08
CA ASP A 18 6.60 -12.63 -3.27
C ASP A 18 6.23 -11.33 -3.99
N ALA A 19 4.95 -11.17 -4.24
CA ALA A 19 4.39 -10.03 -4.95
C ALA A 19 4.61 -8.71 -4.21
N SER A 20 4.58 -8.71 -2.88
CA SER A 20 4.75 -7.50 -2.08
C SER A 20 6.15 -6.90 -2.26
N THR A 21 7.15 -7.75 -2.44
CA THR A 21 8.52 -7.31 -2.75
C THR A 21 8.61 -6.60 -4.12
N ILE A 22 7.86 -7.07 -5.12
CA ILE A 22 7.79 -6.40 -6.43
C ILE A 22 7.14 -5.02 -6.28
N GLU A 23 6.00 -4.97 -5.60
CA GLU A 23 5.27 -3.72 -5.34
C GLU A 23 6.12 -2.71 -4.56
N GLN A 24 6.85 -3.15 -3.53
CA GLN A 24 7.78 -2.32 -2.79
C GLN A 24 8.94 -1.80 -3.66
N ARG A 25 9.45 -2.60 -4.58
CA ARG A 25 10.50 -2.15 -5.53
C ARG A 25 9.97 -1.04 -6.43
N ILE A 26 8.79 -1.21 -7.01
CA ILE A 26 8.12 -0.21 -7.86
C ILE A 26 7.80 1.04 -7.03
N GLY A 27 7.23 0.89 -5.84
CA GLY A 27 6.86 1.99 -4.95
C GLY A 27 8.03 2.84 -4.43
N ARG A 28 9.29 2.44 -4.64
CA ARG A 28 10.45 3.30 -4.38
C ARG A 28 10.64 4.39 -5.43
N LEU A 29 10.11 4.17 -6.64
CA LEU A 29 10.15 5.09 -7.76
C LEU A 29 8.80 5.81 -7.88
N ASP A 30 7.69 5.07 -7.76
CA ASP A 30 6.33 5.56 -7.87
C ASP A 30 5.83 6.05 -6.51
N ARG A 31 5.93 7.36 -6.27
CA ARG A 31 5.48 8.02 -5.05
C ARG A 31 4.65 9.25 -5.37
N LEU A 32 3.80 9.65 -4.40
CA LEU A 32 2.89 10.81 -4.51
C LEU A 32 3.62 12.13 -4.83
N GLU A 33 4.89 12.27 -4.41
CA GLU A 33 5.72 13.45 -4.67
C GLU A 33 6.54 13.36 -5.96
N ARG A 34 6.25 12.38 -6.83
CA ARG A 34 6.92 12.26 -8.12
C ARG A 34 6.59 13.47 -9.00
N ASP A 35 7.59 13.91 -9.78
CA ASP A 35 7.45 15.00 -10.74
C ASP A 35 6.26 14.73 -11.70
N PRO A 36 5.24 15.61 -11.74
CA PRO A 36 4.09 15.45 -12.62
C PRO A 36 4.44 15.38 -14.12
N SER A 37 5.62 15.89 -14.52
CA SER A 37 6.13 15.78 -15.90
C SER A 37 6.60 14.37 -16.24
N ARG A 38 6.78 13.49 -15.24
CA ARG A 38 7.27 12.11 -15.34
C ARG A 38 6.29 11.14 -14.67
N PRO A 39 5.04 11.04 -15.14
CA PRO A 39 3.98 10.33 -14.42
C PRO A 39 4.11 8.80 -14.46
N VAL A 40 4.96 8.25 -15.33
CA VAL A 40 5.05 6.81 -15.58
C VAL A 40 6.39 6.25 -15.12
N VAL A 41 6.35 5.12 -14.41
CA VAL A 41 7.50 4.28 -14.09
C VAL A 41 7.50 3.09 -15.05
N HIS A 42 8.60 2.88 -15.74
CA HIS A 42 8.77 1.75 -16.65
C HIS A 42 9.45 0.58 -15.93
N SER A 43 8.77 -0.56 -15.85
CA SER A 43 9.34 -1.81 -15.35
C SER A 43 9.89 -2.64 -16.51
N VAL A 44 11.20 -2.86 -16.51
CA VAL A 44 11.90 -3.73 -17.47
C VAL A 44 12.24 -5.02 -16.74
N LEU A 45 11.81 -6.15 -17.29
CA LEU A 45 12.01 -7.47 -16.69
C LEU A 45 12.98 -8.27 -17.57
N VAL A 46 13.94 -8.90 -16.90
CA VAL A 46 14.89 -9.82 -17.52
C VAL A 46 14.56 -11.23 -17.04
N TYR A 47 14.28 -12.13 -17.95
CA TYR A 47 14.00 -13.54 -17.64
C TYR A 47 14.50 -14.46 -18.74
N ALA A 48 14.79 -15.70 -18.39
CA ALA A 48 15.14 -16.74 -19.37
C ALA A 48 13.89 -17.36 -19.96
N GLN A 49 13.81 -17.47 -21.29
CA GLN A 49 12.70 -18.12 -21.99
C GLN A 49 12.63 -19.61 -21.68
N ASP A 50 11.45 -20.20 -21.74
CA ASP A 50 11.16 -21.60 -21.48
C ASP A 50 11.61 -22.09 -20.09
N THR A 51 11.68 -21.19 -19.12
CA THR A 51 12.07 -21.49 -17.74
C THR A 51 10.96 -21.14 -16.74
N PHE A 52 11.20 -21.51 -15.49
CA PHE A 52 10.37 -21.09 -14.37
C PHE A 52 10.28 -19.56 -14.23
N GLU A 53 11.33 -18.82 -14.58
CA GLU A 53 11.30 -17.34 -14.53
C GLU A 53 10.27 -16.75 -15.48
N GLU A 54 10.15 -17.30 -16.70
CA GLU A 54 9.08 -16.90 -17.61
C GLU A 54 7.70 -17.23 -17.05
N ALA A 55 7.53 -18.41 -16.47
CA ALA A 55 6.26 -18.80 -15.86
C ALA A 55 5.88 -17.86 -14.73
N LEU A 56 6.84 -17.49 -13.87
CA LEU A 56 6.66 -16.56 -12.77
C LEU A 56 6.32 -15.15 -13.29
N TYR A 57 7.01 -14.68 -14.32
CA TYR A 57 6.70 -13.40 -14.95
C TYR A 57 5.27 -13.36 -15.48
N ARG A 58 4.85 -14.38 -16.24
CA ARG A 58 3.48 -14.44 -16.77
C ARG A 58 2.44 -14.52 -15.67
N PHE A 59 2.72 -15.29 -14.63
CA PHE A 59 1.85 -15.39 -13.46
C PHE A 59 1.61 -14.01 -12.80
N TRP A 60 2.67 -13.23 -12.61
CA TRP A 60 2.56 -11.88 -12.07
C TRP A 60 1.92 -10.89 -13.03
N ASN A 61 2.29 -10.95 -14.31
CA ASN A 61 1.83 -9.98 -15.30
C ASN A 61 0.43 -10.26 -15.80
N GLU A 62 0.10 -11.51 -16.16
CA GLU A 62 -1.19 -11.89 -16.70
C GLU A 62 -2.19 -12.24 -15.58
N GLY A 63 -1.73 -12.94 -14.55
CA GLY A 63 -2.54 -13.32 -13.41
C GLY A 63 -2.94 -12.12 -12.54
N LEU A 64 -1.98 -11.52 -11.90
CA LEU A 64 -2.23 -10.44 -10.93
C LEU A 64 -2.09 -9.02 -11.49
N LYS A 65 -1.54 -8.84 -12.70
CA LYS A 65 -1.29 -7.53 -13.32
C LYS A 65 -0.48 -6.58 -12.44
N ILE A 66 0.45 -7.12 -11.65
CA ILE A 66 1.19 -6.42 -10.61
C ILE A 66 2.01 -5.22 -11.11
N PHE A 67 2.41 -5.22 -12.39
CA PHE A 67 3.18 -4.12 -13.00
C PHE A 67 2.31 -2.97 -13.49
N THR A 68 0.99 -3.13 -13.49
CA THR A 68 0.04 -2.15 -14.03
C THR A 68 -1.08 -1.79 -13.07
N GLN A 69 -1.27 -2.59 -12.02
CA GLN A 69 -2.35 -2.41 -11.04
C GLN A 69 -1.82 -2.68 -9.63
N SER A 70 -2.19 -1.82 -8.67
CA SER A 70 -1.87 -2.04 -7.26
C SER A 70 -2.53 -3.31 -6.71
N LEU A 71 -1.87 -3.95 -5.76
CA LEU A 71 -2.39 -5.07 -4.97
C LEU A 71 -3.11 -4.61 -3.70
N SER A 72 -3.25 -3.30 -3.50
CA SER A 72 -3.94 -2.75 -2.32
C SER A 72 -5.36 -3.33 -2.19
N GLY A 73 -5.69 -3.81 -1.01
CA GLY A 73 -6.95 -4.50 -0.71
C GLY A 73 -6.96 -5.99 -1.10
N MET A 74 -5.87 -6.53 -1.67
CA MET A 74 -5.75 -7.93 -2.06
C MET A 74 -4.91 -8.76 -1.09
N GLU A 75 -4.49 -8.20 0.04
CA GLU A 75 -3.57 -8.83 1.00
C GLU A 75 -4.07 -10.18 1.52
N ILE A 76 -5.40 -10.35 1.60
CA ILE A 76 -6.02 -11.58 2.08
C ILE A 76 -5.72 -12.75 1.13
N ILE A 77 -5.79 -12.51 -0.18
CA ILE A 77 -5.57 -13.57 -1.18
C ILE A 77 -4.09 -13.82 -1.45
N MET A 78 -3.19 -12.89 -1.09
CA MET A 78 -1.77 -13.06 -1.37
C MET A 78 -1.19 -14.30 -0.69
N ARG A 79 -1.69 -14.67 0.50
CA ARG A 79 -1.30 -15.92 1.18
C ARG A 79 -1.71 -17.17 0.39
N ASP A 80 -2.86 -17.12 -0.25
CA ASP A 80 -3.35 -18.25 -1.07
C ASP A 80 -2.59 -18.30 -2.39
N VAL A 81 -2.27 -17.15 -2.96
CA VAL A 81 -1.39 -17.04 -4.14
C VAL A 81 -0.01 -17.65 -3.87
N ASP A 82 0.62 -17.35 -2.75
CA ASP A 82 1.91 -17.90 -2.36
C ASP A 82 1.85 -19.44 -2.23
N ARG A 83 0.77 -19.98 -1.65
CA ARG A 83 0.54 -21.41 -1.55
C ARG A 83 0.36 -22.05 -2.92
N GLU A 84 -0.38 -21.40 -3.81
CA GLU A 84 -0.59 -21.89 -5.19
C GLU A 84 0.73 -21.92 -5.96
N ILE A 85 1.60 -20.91 -5.83
CA ILE A 85 2.93 -20.93 -6.45
C ILE A 85 3.72 -22.15 -5.95
N VAL A 86 3.78 -22.34 -4.63
CA VAL A 86 4.53 -23.47 -4.04
C VAL A 86 3.95 -24.82 -4.46
N SER A 87 2.63 -24.94 -4.52
CA SER A 87 1.95 -26.16 -4.96
C SER A 87 2.25 -26.46 -6.44
N ALA A 88 2.09 -25.47 -7.30
CA ALA A 88 2.33 -25.60 -8.73
C ALA A 88 3.78 -26.00 -9.05
N VAL A 89 4.73 -25.41 -8.33
CA VAL A 89 6.17 -25.74 -8.48
C VAL A 89 6.47 -27.17 -8.02
N LYS A 90 5.83 -27.65 -6.95
CA LYS A 90 5.98 -29.04 -6.49
C LYS A 90 5.38 -30.05 -7.45
N GLU A 91 4.27 -29.70 -8.10
CA GLU A 91 3.62 -30.57 -9.09
C GLU A 91 4.44 -30.64 -10.38
N ASN A 92 4.81 -29.49 -10.92
CA ASN A 92 5.61 -29.39 -12.14
C ASN A 92 6.41 -28.09 -12.14
N PHE A 93 7.72 -28.20 -11.92
CA PHE A 93 8.61 -27.04 -11.81
C PHE A 93 8.57 -26.14 -13.03
N LYS A 94 8.45 -26.70 -14.24
CA LYS A 94 8.52 -25.91 -15.47
C LYS A 94 7.16 -25.32 -15.88
N TYR A 95 6.09 -26.11 -15.81
CA TYR A 95 4.80 -25.74 -16.40
C TYR A 95 3.69 -25.52 -15.38
N GLY A 96 3.87 -25.93 -14.12
CA GLY A 96 2.81 -25.86 -13.11
C GLY A 96 2.23 -24.47 -12.90
N LEU A 97 3.06 -23.42 -12.96
CA LEU A 97 2.57 -22.04 -12.86
C LEU A 97 1.75 -21.61 -14.07
N PHE A 98 2.10 -22.03 -15.27
CA PHE A 98 1.32 -21.72 -16.48
C PHE A 98 -0.11 -22.24 -16.36
N ASP A 99 -0.27 -23.45 -15.84
CA ASP A 99 -1.58 -24.09 -15.67
C ASP A 99 -2.47 -23.36 -14.64
N ARG A 100 -1.86 -22.62 -13.71
CA ARG A 100 -2.55 -21.85 -12.66
C ARG A 100 -2.97 -20.45 -13.09
N ILE A 101 -2.39 -19.90 -14.16
CA ILE A 101 -2.67 -18.52 -14.61
C ILE A 101 -4.17 -18.24 -14.79
N PRO A 102 -4.98 -19.09 -15.47
CA PRO A 102 -6.40 -18.82 -15.66
C PRO A 102 -7.18 -18.69 -14.35
N GLN A 103 -6.87 -19.53 -13.36
CA GLN A 103 -7.52 -19.51 -12.05
C GLN A 103 -7.17 -18.22 -11.28
N ILE A 104 -5.91 -17.82 -11.34
CA ILE A 104 -5.44 -16.58 -10.69
C ILE A 104 -6.03 -15.33 -11.35
N VAL A 105 -6.18 -15.32 -12.67
CA VAL A 105 -6.86 -14.23 -13.40
C VAL A 105 -8.29 -14.04 -12.88
N GLU A 106 -9.06 -15.11 -12.78
CA GLU A 106 -10.45 -15.04 -12.31
C GLU A 106 -10.53 -14.65 -10.82
N LEU A 107 -9.65 -15.20 -9.99
CA LEU A 107 -9.58 -14.83 -8.58
C LEU A 107 -9.24 -13.34 -8.42
N ALA A 108 -8.20 -12.85 -9.07
CA ALA A 108 -7.80 -11.44 -9.03
C ALA A 108 -8.90 -10.51 -9.52
N LYS A 109 -9.62 -10.88 -10.58
CA LYS A 109 -10.73 -10.11 -11.13
C LYS A 109 -11.91 -10.03 -10.15
N SER A 110 -12.29 -11.15 -9.52
CA SER A 110 -13.37 -11.17 -8.55
C SER A 110 -13.05 -10.30 -7.33
N MET A 111 -11.81 -10.40 -6.81
CA MET A 111 -11.38 -9.63 -5.64
C MET A 111 -11.27 -8.13 -5.94
N ARG A 112 -10.72 -7.74 -7.09
CA ARG A 112 -10.71 -6.32 -7.48
C ARG A 112 -12.13 -5.75 -7.60
N SER A 113 -13.06 -6.54 -8.12
CA SER A 113 -14.48 -6.13 -8.15
C SER A 113 -15.05 -5.93 -6.74
N ALA A 114 -14.69 -6.78 -5.78
CA ALA A 114 -15.12 -6.65 -4.39
C ALA A 114 -14.53 -5.38 -3.73
N VAL A 115 -13.21 -5.18 -3.87
CA VAL A 115 -12.52 -3.98 -3.37
C VAL A 115 -13.12 -2.70 -3.97
N GLN A 116 -13.37 -2.69 -5.28
CA GLN A 116 -14.00 -1.54 -5.94
C GLN A 116 -15.40 -1.25 -5.41
N LYS A 117 -16.19 -2.28 -5.10
CA LYS A 117 -17.51 -2.10 -4.47
C LYS A 117 -17.38 -1.48 -3.08
N GLU A 118 -16.46 -1.96 -2.25
CA GLU A 118 -16.21 -1.39 -0.91
C GLU A 118 -15.80 0.07 -1.02
N GLN A 119 -14.84 0.40 -1.89
CA GLN A 119 -14.43 1.79 -2.11
C GLN A 119 -15.58 2.69 -2.57
N ASN A 120 -16.48 2.17 -3.42
CA ASN A 120 -17.66 2.90 -3.86
C ASN A 120 -18.66 3.11 -2.69
N TYR A 121 -18.82 2.14 -1.79
CA TYR A 121 -19.65 2.31 -0.59
C TYR A 121 -19.05 3.34 0.36
N ASP A 122 -17.75 3.30 0.59
CA ASP A 122 -17.05 4.29 1.42
C ASP A 122 -17.18 5.69 0.82
N ALA A 123 -16.94 5.84 -0.48
CA ALA A 123 -17.12 7.10 -1.19
C ALA A 123 -18.57 7.61 -1.08
N ALA A 124 -19.57 6.74 -1.22
CA ALA A 124 -20.98 7.10 -1.08
C ALA A 124 -21.31 7.51 0.37
N ALA A 125 -20.71 6.88 1.38
CA ALA A 125 -20.88 7.27 2.78
C ALA A 125 -20.36 8.68 3.06
N PHE A 126 -19.23 9.08 2.45
CA PHE A 126 -18.69 10.45 2.56
C PHE A 126 -19.54 11.52 1.87
N VAL A 127 -20.36 11.15 0.89
CA VAL A 127 -21.27 12.09 0.18
C VAL A 127 -22.53 12.35 1.02
N PHE A 128 -22.76 11.63 2.12
CA PHE A 128 -23.92 11.88 2.99
C PHE A 128 -23.78 13.25 3.66
N ARG A 129 -24.47 14.25 3.11
CA ARG A 129 -24.41 15.67 3.52
C ARG A 129 -24.50 15.92 5.04
N PRO A 130 -25.32 15.21 5.84
CA PRO A 130 -25.36 15.43 7.28
C PRO A 130 -24.04 15.15 7.97
N MET A 131 -23.35 14.05 7.61
CA MET A 131 -22.05 13.69 8.19
C MET A 131 -20.95 14.67 7.81
N TYR A 132 -20.90 15.14 6.56
CA TYR A 132 -19.94 16.15 6.12
C TYR A 132 -20.12 17.48 6.86
N THR A 133 -21.37 17.91 7.06
CA THR A 133 -21.68 19.15 7.80
C THR A 133 -21.26 19.04 9.27
N GLU A 134 -21.51 17.89 9.90
CA GLU A 134 -21.13 17.62 11.28
C GLU A 134 -19.60 17.52 11.45
N LEU A 135 -18.92 16.82 10.54
CA LEU A 135 -17.44 16.79 10.52
C LEU A 135 -16.83 18.17 10.31
N LYS A 136 -17.36 18.98 9.38
CA LYS A 136 -16.91 20.34 9.15
C LYS A 136 -17.13 21.22 10.39
N ARG A 137 -18.26 21.03 11.08
CA ARG A 137 -18.56 21.74 12.34
C ARG A 137 -17.57 21.32 13.43
N LEU A 138 -17.27 20.04 13.58
CA LEU A 138 -16.27 19.52 14.52
C LEU A 138 -14.87 20.06 14.21
N VAL A 139 -14.44 19.99 12.95
CA VAL A 139 -13.13 20.53 12.54
C VAL A 139 -13.04 22.03 12.83
N ASN A 140 -14.07 22.81 12.49
CA ASN A 140 -14.11 24.24 12.78
C ASN A 140 -14.12 24.51 14.30
N TYR A 141 -14.85 23.71 15.07
CA TYR A 141 -14.87 23.82 16.54
C TYR A 141 -13.48 23.60 17.13
N TYR A 142 -12.77 22.55 16.67
CA TYR A 142 -11.42 22.25 17.13
C TYR A 142 -10.35 23.21 16.57
N ALA A 143 -10.56 23.79 15.41
CA ALA A 143 -9.66 24.80 14.84
C ALA A 143 -9.81 26.20 15.46
N GLN A 144 -11.01 26.54 15.98
CA GLN A 144 -11.30 27.87 16.55
C GLN A 144 -11.13 27.94 18.05
N ASN A 145 -11.25 26.83 18.76
CA ASN A 145 -11.00 26.78 20.18
C ASN A 145 -9.51 26.45 20.39
N GLU A 146 -8.76 27.35 20.95
CA GLU A 146 -7.48 27.03 21.56
C GLU A 146 -7.72 25.87 22.51
N ASN A 147 -7.20 24.69 22.13
CA ASN A 147 -7.51 23.43 22.81
C ASN A 147 -6.75 23.32 24.14
N GLU A 148 -6.92 24.28 25.04
CA GLU A 148 -6.37 24.19 26.38
C GLU A 148 -6.77 22.91 27.11
N LEU A 149 -8.02 22.47 26.93
CA LEU A 149 -8.50 21.20 27.48
C LEU A 149 -7.79 20.00 26.89
N PHE A 150 -7.57 19.99 25.57
CA PHE A 150 -6.86 18.89 24.91
C PHE A 150 -5.36 18.92 25.25
N ALA A 151 -4.73 20.08 25.21
CA ALA A 151 -3.34 20.27 25.59
C ALA A 151 -3.10 19.86 27.05
N SER A 152 -4.02 20.28 27.96
CA SER A 152 -4.00 19.89 29.36
C SER A 152 -4.19 18.38 29.56
N ALA A 153 -5.15 17.77 28.87
CA ALA A 153 -5.37 16.33 28.93
C ALA A 153 -4.16 15.53 28.41
N MET A 154 -3.56 15.95 27.29
CA MET A 154 -2.34 15.35 26.74
C MET A 154 -1.15 15.50 27.67
N THR A 155 -0.98 16.67 28.29
CA THR A 155 0.10 16.91 29.26
C THR A 155 -0.07 16.04 30.50
N ASN A 156 -1.30 15.92 31.02
CA ASN A 156 -1.59 15.06 32.16
C ASN A 156 -1.34 13.58 31.81
N TRP A 157 -1.78 13.14 30.65
CA TRP A 157 -1.54 11.75 30.19
C TRP A 157 -0.05 11.48 30.02
N ALA A 158 0.69 12.36 29.37
CA ALA A 158 2.13 12.22 29.18
C ALA A 158 2.88 12.19 30.54
N SER A 159 2.47 13.04 31.50
CA SER A 159 3.04 13.06 32.85
C SER A 159 2.80 11.74 33.59
N LEU A 160 1.59 11.16 33.50
CA LEU A 160 1.27 9.85 34.07
C LEU A 160 2.09 8.72 33.42
N ALA A 161 2.50 8.89 32.16
CA ALA A 161 3.37 7.97 31.43
C ALA A 161 4.87 8.22 31.66
N GLY A 162 5.26 9.13 32.54
CA GLY A 162 6.66 9.46 32.87
C GLY A 162 7.34 10.39 31.87
N PHE A 163 6.58 11.23 31.20
CA PHE A 163 7.12 12.27 30.32
C PHE A 163 6.89 13.67 30.90
N LYS A 164 7.87 14.54 30.73
CA LYS A 164 7.77 15.96 31.04
C LYS A 164 7.50 16.78 29.77
N GLY A 165 6.42 17.54 29.77
CA GLY A 165 6.06 18.45 28.66
C GLY A 165 6.72 19.81 28.85
N PHE A 166 7.36 20.31 27.79
CA PHE A 166 7.88 21.68 27.69
C PHE A 166 7.21 22.38 26.52
N ARG A 167 6.59 23.54 26.80
CA ARG A 167 6.04 24.37 25.73
C ARG A 167 7.20 25.16 25.10
N SER A 168 7.52 24.87 23.86
CA SER A 168 8.63 25.49 23.13
C SER A 168 8.19 26.70 22.28
N ASP A 169 6.89 26.76 21.91
CA ASP A 169 6.26 27.84 21.19
C ASP A 169 4.77 27.90 21.53
N GLU A 170 4.03 28.92 21.05
CA GLU A 170 2.60 29.06 21.36
C GLU A 170 1.78 27.83 21.00
N ASP A 171 2.18 27.12 19.93
CA ASP A 171 1.48 25.95 19.39
C ASP A 171 2.23 24.62 19.51
N LEU A 172 3.44 24.60 20.13
CA LEU A 172 4.24 23.37 20.18
C LEU A 172 4.58 22.96 21.62
N VAL A 173 4.16 21.76 21.98
CA VAL A 173 4.56 21.10 23.24
C VAL A 173 5.45 19.92 22.93
N THR A 174 6.67 19.95 23.45
CA THR A 174 7.64 18.85 23.33
C THR A 174 7.64 18.02 24.61
N TYR A 175 7.62 16.71 24.49
CA TYR A 175 7.63 15.77 25.61
C TYR A 175 8.97 15.04 25.66
N THR A 176 9.60 15.00 26.86
CA THR A 176 10.85 14.25 27.10
C THR A 176 10.62 13.23 28.21
N ALA A 177 11.23 12.05 28.10
CA ALA A 177 11.17 11.04 29.14
C ALA A 177 11.90 11.56 30.40
N GLU A 178 11.31 11.34 31.57
CA GLU A 178 12.02 11.55 32.84
C GLU A 178 13.07 10.41 32.99
N SER A 179 14.34 10.77 33.12
CA SER A 179 15.45 9.85 33.36
C SER A 179 15.51 9.44 34.83
#